data_a2e7f114a9667007e22e58ca728a94fc
#
_entry.id   a2e7f114a9667007e22e58ca728a94fc
#
_cell.length_a   1.000
_cell.length_b   1.000
_cell.length_c   1.000
_cell.angle_alpha   90.00
_cell.angle_beta   90.00
_cell.angle_gamma   90.00
#
_symmetry.space_group_name_H-M   'P 1'
#
loop_
_entity.id
_entity.type
_entity.pdbx_description
1 polymer ?
#
loop_
_entity_poly.entity_id
_entity_poly.type
_entity_poly.pdbx_seq_one_letter_code
_entity_poly.pdbx_strand_id
1 'polypeptide(L)'
;MITIKELLTAYKNGEITPERYIKERLKEATRLKDYNIWTYLLSWEEIAPYIENLHGADIDKFPLYGVPFAIKDNIDLKDVPTTAACADFSYLAKASAKVVKNLVTAGAIPLGKTNLDQFATGLNGTRSPYGIVHNAFDFNRISGGSSSGSAVALAKNLVHFSLGTDTAGSGRVPAAFNHLIGLKPSCGLLSTVGLVPACRSLDCISIFANNIDEANEVLTIAEGFDARDAYSRPNPYSNSTRNYGVV
;
A
#
# COMPACT_ATOMS: atom_id res chain seq x y z
N MET A 1 3.69 12.36 11.09
CA MET A 1 2.74 11.26 11.37
C MET A 1 3.29 10.48 12.55
N ILE A 2 2.42 10.00 13.45
CA ILE A 2 2.80 9.01 14.46
C ILE A 2 3.20 7.69 13.77
N THR A 3 4.10 6.96 14.36
CA THR A 3 4.53 5.64 13.87
C THR A 3 3.43 4.59 14.05
N ILE A 4 3.54 3.46 13.34
CA ILE A 4 2.64 2.30 13.55
C ILE A 4 2.63 1.90 15.03
N LYS A 5 3.80 1.83 15.67
CA LYS A 5 3.93 1.49 17.09
C LYS A 5 3.21 2.47 18.01
N GLU A 6 3.33 3.78 17.76
CA GLU A 6 2.63 4.81 18.53
C GLU A 6 1.11 4.73 18.34
N LEU A 7 0.64 4.46 17.09
CA LEU A 7 -0.77 4.26 16.81
C LEU A 7 -1.34 3.06 17.58
N LEU A 8 -0.65 1.91 17.54
CA LEU A 8 -1.05 0.71 18.29
C LEU A 8 -1.07 0.97 19.80
N THR A 9 -0.12 1.76 20.31
CA THR A 9 -0.09 2.16 21.72
C THR A 9 -1.30 3.02 22.07
N ALA A 10 -1.65 4.00 21.22
CA ALA A 10 -2.82 4.86 21.43
C ALA A 10 -4.13 4.04 21.43
N TYR A 11 -4.23 3.03 20.55
CA TYR A 11 -5.36 2.09 20.57
C TYR A 11 -5.45 1.28 21.88
N LYS A 12 -4.31 0.74 22.35
CA LYS A 12 -4.23 -0.02 23.62
C LYS A 12 -4.63 0.82 24.81
N ASN A 13 -4.23 2.08 24.82
CA ASN A 13 -4.54 3.02 25.90
C ASN A 13 -5.97 3.57 25.81
N GLY A 14 -6.73 3.27 24.74
CA GLY A 14 -8.07 3.82 24.53
C GLY A 14 -8.10 5.32 24.20
N GLU A 15 -6.97 5.90 23.82
CA GLU A 15 -6.85 7.32 23.44
C GLU A 15 -7.61 7.64 22.14
N ILE A 16 -7.63 6.67 21.22
CA ILE A 16 -8.39 6.71 19.99
C ILE A 16 -8.82 5.29 19.60
N THR A 17 -9.92 5.17 18.84
CA THR A 17 -10.36 3.89 18.27
C THR A 17 -9.99 3.78 16.80
N PRO A 18 -9.79 2.56 16.25
CA PRO A 18 -9.59 2.37 14.82
C PRO A 18 -10.68 3.03 13.98
N GLU A 19 -11.95 2.89 14.38
CA GLU A 19 -13.07 3.52 13.69
C GLU A 19 -12.93 5.03 13.58
N ARG A 20 -12.66 5.71 14.69
CA ARG A 20 -12.49 7.17 14.72
C ARG A 20 -11.31 7.59 13.86
N TYR A 21 -10.19 6.89 14.01
CA TYR A 21 -8.96 7.21 13.28
C TYR A 21 -9.16 7.08 11.76
N ILE A 22 -9.77 5.98 11.30
CA ILE A 22 -10.03 5.75 9.88
C ILE A 22 -11.01 6.80 9.32
N LYS A 23 -12.08 7.14 10.04
CA LYS A 23 -13.02 8.21 9.61
C LYS A 23 -12.33 9.56 9.44
N GLU A 24 -11.39 9.90 10.33
CA GLU A 24 -10.57 11.12 10.18
C GLU A 24 -9.67 11.05 8.93
N ARG A 25 -9.06 9.89 8.63
CA ARG A 25 -8.23 9.71 7.42
C ARG A 25 -9.08 9.79 6.13
N LEU A 26 -10.27 9.22 6.10
CA LEU A 26 -11.18 9.33 4.96
C LEU A 26 -11.62 10.77 4.70
N LYS A 27 -11.95 11.50 5.75
CA LYS A 27 -12.29 12.93 5.64
C LYS A 27 -11.13 13.73 5.05
N GLU A 28 -9.91 13.47 5.50
CA GLU A 28 -8.73 14.14 4.97
C GLU A 28 -8.43 13.71 3.53
N ALA A 29 -8.60 12.43 3.18
CA ALA A 29 -8.46 11.94 1.82
C ALA A 29 -9.43 12.64 0.85
N THR A 30 -10.67 12.85 1.29
CA THR A 30 -11.68 13.59 0.52
C THR A 30 -11.31 15.07 0.35
N ARG A 31 -10.74 15.70 1.40
CA ARG A 31 -10.27 17.09 1.34
C ARG A 31 -9.14 17.29 0.33
N LEU A 32 -8.30 16.27 0.16
CA LEU A 32 -7.14 16.31 -0.75
C LEU A 32 -7.45 15.75 -2.15
N LYS A 33 -8.72 15.76 -2.58
CA LYS A 33 -9.16 15.24 -3.88
C LYS A 33 -8.38 15.82 -5.08
N ASP A 34 -7.98 17.09 -5.00
CA ASP A 34 -7.28 17.80 -6.08
C ASP A 34 -5.84 17.28 -6.32
N TYR A 35 -5.31 16.48 -5.40
CA TYR A 35 -4.04 15.77 -5.59
C TYR A 35 -4.15 14.55 -6.52
N ASN A 36 -5.37 14.13 -6.89
CA ASN A 36 -5.65 12.96 -7.75
C ASN A 36 -5.02 11.65 -7.24
N ILE A 37 -4.96 11.48 -5.91
CA ILE A 37 -4.30 10.35 -5.25
C ILE A 37 -5.01 9.02 -5.56
N TRP A 38 -6.34 9.03 -5.65
CA TRP A 38 -7.17 7.84 -5.67
C TRP A 38 -7.83 7.61 -7.03
N THR A 39 -7.80 6.39 -7.52
CA THR A 39 -8.71 5.92 -8.58
C THR A 39 -10.02 5.46 -7.97
N TYR A 40 -9.95 4.91 -6.74
CA TYR A 40 -11.10 4.45 -5.97
C TYR A 40 -10.82 4.61 -4.47
N LEU A 41 -11.46 5.56 -3.81
CA LEU A 41 -11.46 5.69 -2.35
C LEU A 41 -12.64 4.89 -1.81
N LEU A 42 -12.38 3.93 -0.90
CA LEU A 42 -13.44 3.12 -0.30
C LEU A 42 -14.39 3.99 0.52
N SER A 43 -15.68 3.69 0.42
CA SER A 43 -16.69 4.27 1.30
C SER A 43 -16.57 3.71 2.72
N TRP A 44 -17.24 4.35 3.67
CA TRP A 44 -17.29 3.83 5.03
C TRP A 44 -17.93 2.44 5.09
N GLU A 45 -18.99 2.21 4.33
CA GLU A 45 -19.72 0.94 4.25
C GLU A 45 -18.82 -0.21 3.75
N GLU A 46 -17.89 0.08 2.85
CA GLU A 46 -16.91 -0.88 2.34
C GLU A 46 -15.77 -1.15 3.35
N ILE A 47 -15.45 -0.16 4.20
CA ILE A 47 -14.39 -0.29 5.22
C ILE A 47 -14.91 -0.92 6.51
N ALA A 48 -16.14 -0.64 6.91
CA ALA A 48 -16.72 -1.07 8.19
C ALA A 48 -16.52 -2.58 8.47
N PRO A 49 -16.68 -3.50 7.51
CA PRO A 49 -16.45 -4.93 7.75
C PRO A 49 -15.02 -5.28 8.20
N TYR A 50 -14.01 -4.53 7.74
CA TYR A 50 -12.63 -4.74 8.20
C TYR A 50 -12.45 -4.33 9.66
N ILE A 51 -13.14 -3.27 10.09
CA ILE A 51 -13.13 -2.79 11.48
C ILE A 51 -13.90 -3.76 12.38
N GLU A 52 -15.07 -4.23 11.93
CA GLU A 52 -15.91 -5.19 12.66
C GLU A 52 -15.15 -6.49 12.94
N ASN A 53 -14.34 -6.97 12.01
CA ASN A 53 -13.49 -8.15 12.20
C ASN A 53 -12.43 -7.98 13.30
N LEU A 54 -12.15 -6.74 13.72
CA LEU A 54 -11.22 -6.44 14.82
C LEU A 54 -11.93 -6.26 16.17
N HIS A 55 -13.28 -6.16 16.20
CA HIS A 55 -14.00 -5.95 17.43
C HIS A 55 -13.84 -7.15 18.39
N GLY A 56 -13.38 -6.86 19.60
CA GLY A 56 -13.13 -7.88 20.62
C GLY A 56 -11.87 -8.73 20.37
N ALA A 57 -11.13 -8.46 19.31
CA ALA A 57 -9.87 -9.11 19.06
C ALA A 57 -8.76 -8.58 19.98
N ASP A 58 -7.88 -9.48 20.41
CA ASP A 58 -6.69 -9.13 21.17
C ASP A 58 -5.70 -8.38 20.26
N ILE A 59 -5.48 -7.11 20.53
CA ILE A 59 -4.62 -6.23 19.73
C ILE A 59 -3.18 -6.79 19.60
N ASP A 60 -2.70 -7.53 20.58
CA ASP A 60 -1.35 -8.11 20.58
C ASP A 60 -1.18 -9.26 19.56
N LYS A 61 -2.30 -9.78 19.06
CA LYS A 61 -2.29 -10.83 18.02
C LYS A 61 -2.30 -10.28 16.60
N PHE A 62 -2.52 -8.99 16.44
CA PHE A 62 -2.62 -8.34 15.14
C PHE A 62 -1.56 -7.23 15.02
N PRO A 63 -0.39 -7.51 14.42
CA PRO A 63 0.71 -6.55 14.35
C PRO A 63 0.35 -5.25 13.60
N LEU A 64 -0.70 -5.27 12.78
CA LEU A 64 -1.22 -4.10 12.05
C LEU A 64 -2.66 -3.75 12.46
N TYR A 65 -3.06 -4.02 13.69
CA TYR A 65 -4.41 -3.77 14.20
C TYR A 65 -4.90 -2.35 13.90
N GLY A 66 -5.89 -2.22 13.01
CA GLY A 66 -6.49 -0.93 12.67
C GLY A 66 -5.57 0.04 11.90
N VAL A 67 -4.43 -0.42 11.40
CA VAL A 67 -3.46 0.42 10.67
C VAL A 67 -3.96 0.65 9.24
N PRO A 68 -4.23 1.92 8.81
CA PRO A 68 -4.65 2.22 7.46
C PRO A 68 -3.52 2.08 6.44
N PHE A 69 -3.84 1.51 5.27
CA PHE A 69 -2.93 1.43 4.14
C PHE A 69 -3.62 1.67 2.79
N ALA A 70 -2.83 1.97 1.77
CA ALA A 70 -3.29 2.19 0.41
C ALA A 70 -2.71 1.15 -0.56
N ILE A 71 -3.42 0.89 -1.65
CA ILE A 71 -3.11 -0.16 -2.60
C ILE A 71 -3.04 0.44 -4.01
N LYS A 72 -1.91 0.34 -4.69
CA LYS A 72 -1.81 0.75 -6.10
C LYS A 72 -2.84 0.03 -6.95
N ASP A 73 -3.50 0.74 -7.86
CA ASP A 73 -4.65 0.23 -8.59
C ASP A 73 -4.33 -0.76 -9.73
N ASN A 74 -3.18 -1.36 -9.70
CA ASN A 74 -2.86 -2.58 -10.43
C ASN A 74 -2.70 -3.81 -9.52
N ILE A 75 -3.03 -3.69 -8.22
CA ILE A 75 -3.02 -4.77 -7.22
C ILE A 75 -4.45 -5.02 -6.76
N ASP A 76 -4.91 -6.25 -6.79
CA ASP A 76 -6.27 -6.63 -6.48
C ASP A 76 -6.62 -6.50 -5.00
N LEU A 77 -7.78 -5.89 -4.74
CA LEU A 77 -8.52 -5.95 -3.48
C LEU A 77 -9.90 -6.58 -3.80
N LYS A 78 -10.26 -7.63 -3.09
CA LYS A 78 -11.52 -8.37 -3.33
C LYS A 78 -12.73 -7.44 -3.30
N ASP A 79 -13.65 -7.64 -4.24
CA ASP A 79 -14.91 -6.91 -4.40
C ASP A 79 -14.73 -5.41 -4.70
N VAL A 80 -13.51 -4.98 -5.06
CA VAL A 80 -13.16 -3.61 -5.45
C VAL A 80 -12.64 -3.60 -6.90
N PRO A 81 -12.99 -2.59 -7.70
CA PRO A 81 -12.48 -2.46 -9.06
C PRO A 81 -10.95 -2.37 -9.10
N THR A 82 -10.34 -3.05 -10.07
CA THR A 82 -8.95 -2.88 -10.48
C THR A 82 -8.92 -2.37 -11.90
N THR A 83 -8.33 -1.18 -12.12
CA THR A 83 -8.36 -0.50 -13.43
C THR A 83 -7.00 -0.35 -14.07
N ALA A 84 -5.92 -0.45 -13.31
CA ALA A 84 -4.55 -0.09 -13.74
C ALA A 84 -4.49 1.31 -14.41
N ALA A 85 -5.30 2.26 -13.93
CA ALA A 85 -5.55 3.58 -14.49
C ALA A 85 -6.09 3.54 -15.94
N CYS A 86 -6.88 2.51 -16.29
CA CYS A 86 -7.58 2.40 -17.57
C CYS A 86 -9.02 1.95 -17.31
N ALA A 87 -9.99 2.85 -17.49
CA ALA A 87 -11.39 2.56 -17.19
C ALA A 87 -11.94 1.39 -18.03
N ASP A 88 -11.56 1.33 -19.31
CA ASP A 88 -12.00 0.28 -20.23
C ASP A 88 -11.44 -1.11 -19.90
N PHE A 89 -10.37 -1.17 -19.11
CA PHE A 89 -9.76 -2.42 -18.61
C PHE A 89 -10.39 -2.88 -17.29
N SER A 90 -11.19 -2.06 -16.64
CA SER A 90 -11.71 -2.29 -15.29
C SER A 90 -12.38 -3.65 -15.12
N TYR A 91 -12.05 -4.34 -14.04
CA TYR A 91 -12.74 -5.55 -13.59
C TYR A 91 -12.92 -5.56 -12.08
N LEU A 92 -13.94 -6.25 -11.60
CA LEU A 92 -14.15 -6.49 -10.17
C LEU A 92 -13.30 -7.68 -9.71
N ALA A 93 -12.38 -7.44 -8.80
CA ALA A 93 -11.48 -8.48 -8.32
C ALA A 93 -12.24 -9.52 -7.48
N LYS A 94 -12.17 -10.81 -7.86
CA LYS A 94 -12.85 -11.91 -7.14
C LYS A 94 -12.12 -12.34 -5.88
N ALA A 95 -10.86 -11.97 -5.74
CA ALA A 95 -10.01 -12.26 -4.58
C ALA A 95 -8.96 -11.17 -4.44
N SER A 96 -8.52 -10.92 -3.22
CA SER A 96 -7.37 -10.03 -2.98
C SER A 96 -6.07 -10.69 -3.42
N ALA A 97 -5.13 -9.87 -3.88
CA ALA A 97 -3.73 -10.25 -4.06
C ALA A 97 -3.18 -10.88 -2.76
N LYS A 98 -2.26 -11.85 -2.88
CA LYS A 98 -1.69 -12.58 -1.73
C LYS A 98 -1.15 -11.61 -0.67
N VAL A 99 -0.38 -10.61 -1.08
CA VAL A 99 0.20 -9.60 -0.17
C VAL A 99 -0.88 -8.78 0.54
N VAL A 100 -1.94 -8.38 -0.16
CA VAL A 100 -3.07 -7.64 0.43
C VAL A 100 -3.79 -8.52 1.45
N LYS A 101 -4.04 -9.79 1.12
CA LYS A 101 -4.66 -10.74 2.05
C LYS A 101 -3.84 -10.90 3.33
N ASN A 102 -2.51 -11.04 3.22
CA ASN A 102 -1.63 -11.19 4.38
C ASN A 102 -1.74 -9.96 5.30
N LEU A 103 -1.66 -8.75 4.74
CA LEU A 103 -1.74 -7.49 5.50
C LEU A 103 -3.10 -7.30 6.18
N VAL A 104 -4.20 -7.57 5.47
CA VAL A 104 -5.56 -7.53 6.06
C VAL A 104 -5.72 -8.57 7.16
N THR A 105 -5.18 -9.78 6.98
CA THR A 105 -5.19 -10.83 8.02
C THR A 105 -4.40 -10.41 9.26
N ALA A 106 -3.37 -9.57 9.10
CA ALA A 106 -2.61 -8.98 10.19
C ALA A 106 -3.30 -7.76 10.86
N GLY A 107 -4.51 -7.40 10.41
CA GLY A 107 -5.33 -6.34 10.99
C GLY A 107 -5.25 -4.99 10.26
N ALA A 108 -4.53 -4.89 9.14
CA ALA A 108 -4.46 -3.65 8.37
C ALA A 108 -5.79 -3.34 7.65
N ILE A 109 -6.12 -2.06 7.56
CA ILE A 109 -7.37 -1.55 6.97
C ILE A 109 -7.08 -0.88 5.62
N PRO A 110 -7.56 -1.42 4.48
CA PRO A 110 -7.40 -0.76 3.19
C PRO A 110 -8.29 0.48 3.12
N LEU A 111 -7.72 1.62 2.68
CA LEU A 111 -8.50 2.85 2.45
C LEU A 111 -8.93 3.00 0.98
N GLY A 112 -8.24 2.38 0.05
CA GLY A 112 -8.60 2.50 -1.37
C GLY A 112 -7.49 2.10 -2.34
N LYS A 113 -7.82 2.30 -3.62
CA LYS A 113 -6.95 2.04 -4.77
C LYS A 113 -6.35 3.36 -5.23
N THR A 114 -5.01 3.39 -5.34
CA THR A 114 -4.30 4.63 -5.67
C THR A 114 -3.98 4.75 -7.14
N ASN A 115 -3.99 5.98 -7.61
CA ASN A 115 -3.65 6.37 -8.98
C ASN A 115 -2.20 6.03 -9.33
N LEU A 116 -1.95 5.82 -10.62
CA LEU A 116 -0.66 5.39 -11.16
C LEU A 116 -0.48 5.86 -12.59
N ASP A 117 0.74 5.87 -13.11
CA ASP A 117 0.93 5.89 -14.56
C ASP A 117 0.29 4.64 -15.16
N GLN A 118 -0.55 4.81 -16.18
CA GLN A 118 -1.39 3.75 -16.77
C GLN A 118 -0.58 2.48 -17.07
N PHE A 119 -1.11 1.32 -16.65
CA PHE A 119 -0.45 0.00 -16.74
C PHE A 119 0.98 -0.03 -16.17
N ALA A 120 1.27 0.81 -15.17
CA ALA A 120 2.58 0.97 -14.55
C ALA A 120 3.70 1.37 -15.53
N THR A 121 3.35 1.97 -16.69
CA THR A 121 4.28 2.36 -17.76
C THR A 121 4.62 3.84 -17.71
N GLY A 122 5.43 4.23 -16.75
CA GLY A 122 5.90 5.60 -16.56
C GLY A 122 6.67 5.76 -15.26
N LEU A 123 7.33 6.91 -15.10
CA LEU A 123 8.09 7.26 -13.89
C LEU A 123 7.76 8.66 -13.38
N ASN A 124 6.76 9.32 -13.96
CA ASN A 124 6.47 10.74 -13.68
C ASN A 124 5.20 10.93 -12.81
N GLY A 125 4.23 9.99 -12.83
CA GLY A 125 2.93 10.16 -12.20
C GLY A 125 1.97 11.05 -13.01
N THR A 126 2.21 11.20 -14.33
CA THR A 126 1.46 12.11 -15.20
C THR A 126 0.65 11.39 -16.28
N ARG A 127 0.78 10.05 -16.39
CA ARG A 127 0.13 9.25 -17.43
C ARG A 127 -1.13 8.55 -16.90
N SER A 128 -2.09 9.33 -16.43
CA SER A 128 -3.33 8.79 -15.92
C SER A 128 -4.55 9.60 -16.39
N PRO A 129 -5.61 8.94 -16.88
CA PRO A 129 -6.87 9.60 -17.18
C PRO A 129 -7.63 10.07 -15.92
N TYR A 130 -7.24 9.58 -14.73
CA TYR A 130 -7.78 10.03 -13.44
C TYR A 130 -7.12 11.33 -12.94
N GLY A 131 -6.29 11.96 -13.76
CA GLY A 131 -5.57 13.18 -13.45
C GLY A 131 -4.11 12.95 -13.05
N ILE A 132 -3.30 14.01 -13.16
CA ILE A 132 -1.91 14.04 -12.75
C ILE A 132 -1.85 14.00 -11.22
N VAL A 133 -1.05 13.09 -10.66
CA VAL A 133 -0.82 13.08 -9.22
C VAL A 133 0.22 14.15 -8.87
N HIS A 134 -0.18 15.10 -8.03
CA HIS A 134 0.69 16.18 -7.60
C HIS A 134 1.65 15.76 -6.48
N ASN A 135 2.87 16.30 -6.49
CA ASN A 135 3.86 16.04 -5.45
C ASN A 135 3.35 16.49 -4.08
N ALA A 136 3.68 15.74 -3.03
CA ALA A 136 3.19 16.02 -1.68
C ALA A 136 3.71 17.34 -1.08
N PHE A 137 4.85 17.85 -1.52
CA PHE A 137 5.51 19.04 -0.97
C PHE A 137 5.34 20.28 -1.86
N ASP A 138 5.27 20.08 -3.18
CA ASP A 138 5.09 21.17 -4.14
C ASP A 138 4.05 20.73 -5.19
N PHE A 139 2.86 21.30 -5.12
CA PHE A 139 1.73 20.98 -6.00
C PHE A 139 2.05 21.15 -7.49
N ASN A 140 3.01 22.01 -7.84
CA ASN A 140 3.39 22.29 -9.23
C ASN A 140 4.45 21.32 -9.77
N ARG A 141 4.88 20.35 -8.97
CA ARG A 141 5.89 19.36 -9.36
C ARG A 141 5.28 17.97 -9.54
N ILE A 142 5.97 17.15 -10.32
CA ILE A 142 5.61 15.74 -10.49
C ILE A 142 5.82 14.96 -9.20
N SER A 143 4.94 13.99 -8.96
CA SER A 143 5.06 13.08 -7.81
C SER A 143 6.10 11.98 -8.00
N GLY A 144 6.59 11.81 -9.23
CA GLY A 144 7.22 10.56 -9.64
C GLY A 144 6.19 9.45 -9.81
N GLY A 145 6.59 8.36 -10.44
CA GLY A 145 5.71 7.24 -10.80
C GLY A 145 6.49 5.94 -11.03
N SER A 146 5.80 4.92 -11.41
CA SER A 146 4.36 4.85 -11.71
C SER A 146 3.47 4.75 -10.45
N SER A 147 3.99 4.47 -9.25
CA SER A 147 3.21 4.34 -8.01
C SER A 147 2.97 5.70 -7.33
N SER A 148 2.53 6.68 -8.12
CA SER A 148 2.40 8.08 -7.76
C SER A 148 1.42 8.31 -6.60
N GLY A 149 0.19 7.81 -6.72
CA GLY A 149 -0.83 7.95 -5.68
C GLY A 149 -0.45 7.25 -4.37
N SER A 150 0.23 6.10 -4.45
CA SER A 150 0.70 5.36 -3.26
C SER A 150 1.72 6.17 -2.45
N ALA A 151 2.68 6.80 -3.12
CA ALA A 151 3.66 7.66 -2.45
C ALA A 151 3.00 8.89 -1.83
N VAL A 152 2.13 9.58 -2.60
CA VAL A 152 1.49 10.81 -2.12
C VAL A 152 0.47 10.54 -1.01
N ALA A 153 -0.26 9.42 -1.04
CA ALA A 153 -1.15 9.02 0.06
C ALA A 153 -0.41 8.93 1.39
N LEU A 154 0.77 8.31 1.41
CA LEU A 154 1.60 8.20 2.59
C LEU A 154 2.21 9.54 2.99
N ALA A 155 2.82 10.27 2.05
CA ALA A 155 3.46 11.55 2.33
C ALA A 155 2.47 12.63 2.83
N LYS A 156 1.19 12.51 2.45
CA LYS A 156 0.09 13.35 2.97
C LYS A 156 -0.53 12.81 4.27
N ASN A 157 0.08 11.81 4.87
CA ASN A 157 -0.38 11.23 6.15
C ASN A 157 -1.81 10.66 6.10
N LEU A 158 -2.26 10.18 4.94
CA LEU A 158 -3.56 9.53 4.81
C LEU A 158 -3.51 8.07 5.27
N VAL A 159 -2.35 7.44 5.14
CA VAL A 159 -2.08 6.04 5.49
C VAL A 159 -0.72 5.91 6.18
N HIS A 160 -0.46 4.79 6.86
CA HIS A 160 0.82 4.53 7.53
C HIS A 160 1.84 3.83 6.63
N PHE A 161 1.37 3.08 5.67
CA PHE A 161 2.17 2.50 4.59
C PHE A 161 1.33 2.36 3.33
N SER A 162 1.95 2.12 2.21
CA SER A 162 1.23 1.84 0.97
C SER A 162 1.95 0.81 0.11
N LEU A 163 1.17 0.10 -0.70
CA LEU A 163 1.67 -0.82 -1.70
C LEU A 163 1.78 -0.14 -3.06
N GLY A 164 2.91 -0.30 -3.69
CA GLY A 164 3.16 0.04 -5.07
C GLY A 164 3.71 -1.15 -5.85
N THR A 165 4.22 -0.87 -7.05
CA THR A 165 4.97 -1.83 -7.85
C THR A 165 6.25 -1.18 -8.36
N ASP A 166 7.31 -1.96 -8.50
CA ASP A 166 8.60 -1.49 -8.99
C ASP A 166 9.20 -2.52 -9.95
N THR A 167 8.96 -2.31 -11.23
CA THR A 167 9.54 -3.12 -12.32
C THR A 167 10.91 -2.56 -12.74
N ALA A 168 10.99 -1.21 -12.82
CA ALA A 168 12.17 -0.49 -13.29
C ALA A 168 12.38 0.85 -12.57
N GLY A 169 11.90 0.97 -11.31
CA GLY A 169 12.02 2.20 -10.51
C GLY A 169 10.69 2.73 -9.98
N SER A 170 9.56 2.14 -10.38
CA SER A 170 8.20 2.68 -10.10
C SER A 170 7.79 2.69 -8.62
N GLY A 171 8.55 2.10 -7.73
CA GLY A 171 8.42 2.24 -6.27
C GLY A 171 9.42 3.26 -5.73
N ARG A 172 10.70 3.09 -6.08
CA ARG A 172 11.82 3.91 -5.58
C ARG A 172 11.76 5.36 -6.04
N VAL A 173 11.41 5.62 -7.31
CA VAL A 173 11.34 6.97 -7.88
C VAL A 173 10.31 7.83 -7.15
N PRO A 174 9.00 7.45 -7.04
CA PRO A 174 8.05 8.28 -6.32
C PRO A 174 8.33 8.37 -4.81
N ALA A 175 8.98 7.37 -4.20
CA ALA A 175 9.44 7.46 -2.82
C ALA A 175 10.47 8.59 -2.65
N ALA A 176 11.49 8.63 -3.52
CA ALA A 176 12.52 9.66 -3.50
C ALA A 176 11.94 11.08 -3.71
N PHE A 177 10.95 11.23 -4.62
CA PHE A 177 10.29 12.51 -4.89
C PHE A 177 9.41 13.00 -3.74
N ASN A 178 8.94 12.09 -2.88
CA ASN A 178 8.03 12.40 -1.77
C ASN A 178 8.65 12.14 -0.38
N HIS A 179 10.00 12.06 -0.29
CA HIS A 179 10.74 11.92 0.97
C HIS A 179 10.30 10.70 1.80
N LEU A 180 10.22 9.55 1.18
CA LEU A 180 9.78 8.28 1.78
C LEU A 180 10.82 7.18 1.60
N ILE A 181 10.70 6.12 2.38
CA ILE A 181 11.33 4.84 2.11
C ILE A 181 10.51 4.13 1.02
N GLY A 182 11.19 3.79 -0.10
CA GLY A 182 10.65 2.94 -1.15
C GLY A 182 11.37 1.61 -1.17
N LEU A 183 10.80 0.61 -0.49
CA LEU A 183 11.39 -0.72 -0.39
C LEU A 183 10.96 -1.57 -1.58
N LYS A 184 11.91 -1.89 -2.46
CA LYS A 184 11.77 -2.90 -3.50
C LYS A 184 12.49 -4.17 -3.04
N PRO A 185 11.79 -5.21 -2.60
CA PRO A 185 12.43 -6.47 -2.24
C PRO A 185 12.95 -7.21 -3.48
N SER A 186 13.67 -8.30 -3.27
CA SER A 186 14.04 -9.19 -4.36
C SER A 186 12.79 -9.80 -5.01
N CYS A 187 12.78 -9.89 -6.35
CA CYS A 187 11.66 -10.48 -7.08
C CYS A 187 11.36 -11.90 -6.57
N GLY A 188 10.08 -12.21 -6.39
CA GLY A 188 9.60 -13.50 -5.92
C GLY A 188 9.49 -13.65 -4.40
N LEU A 189 9.97 -12.70 -3.58
CA LEU A 189 9.70 -12.69 -2.13
C LEU A 189 8.25 -12.32 -1.83
N LEU A 190 7.70 -11.35 -2.54
CA LEU A 190 6.29 -11.02 -2.54
C LEU A 190 5.62 -11.65 -3.75
N SER A 191 4.53 -12.38 -3.52
CA SER A 191 3.75 -12.98 -4.60
C SER A 191 3.14 -11.91 -5.50
N THR A 192 3.20 -12.12 -6.81
CA THR A 192 2.55 -11.29 -7.84
C THR A 192 1.17 -11.81 -8.24
N VAL A 193 0.62 -12.80 -7.55
CA VAL A 193 -0.77 -13.25 -7.74
C VAL A 193 -1.73 -12.12 -7.36
N GLY A 194 -2.59 -11.73 -8.31
CA GLY A 194 -3.49 -10.59 -8.16
C GLY A 194 -2.84 -9.25 -8.52
N LEU A 195 -1.77 -9.28 -9.30
CA LEU A 195 -1.13 -8.09 -9.88
C LEU A 195 -1.40 -8.03 -11.39
N VAL A 196 -1.89 -6.90 -11.89
CA VAL A 196 -1.88 -6.56 -13.32
C VAL A 196 -0.43 -6.25 -13.71
N PRO A 197 0.20 -7.08 -14.56
CA PRO A 197 1.63 -6.97 -14.81
C PRO A 197 1.98 -5.83 -15.78
N ALA A 198 3.18 -5.26 -15.60
CA ALA A 198 3.88 -4.48 -16.62
C ALA A 198 4.90 -5.36 -17.37
N CYS A 199 5.74 -6.07 -16.62
CA CYS A 199 6.68 -7.06 -17.15
C CYS A 199 6.83 -8.21 -16.13
N ARG A 200 6.17 -9.33 -16.35
CA ARG A 200 6.01 -10.42 -15.37
C ARG A 200 7.32 -10.89 -14.73
N SER A 201 8.40 -10.97 -15.51
CA SER A 201 9.70 -11.45 -15.00
C SER A 201 10.45 -10.44 -14.14
N LEU A 202 10.05 -9.17 -14.18
CA LEU A 202 10.70 -8.07 -13.47
C LEU A 202 9.80 -7.41 -12.42
N ASP A 203 8.48 -7.64 -12.51
CA ASP A 203 7.52 -7.02 -11.62
C ASP A 203 7.78 -7.42 -10.16
N CYS A 204 7.73 -6.42 -9.30
CA CYS A 204 7.87 -6.59 -7.88
C CYS A 204 6.90 -5.65 -7.16
N ILE A 205 6.10 -6.19 -6.25
CA ILE A 205 5.34 -5.34 -5.34
C ILE A 205 6.33 -4.62 -4.43
N SER A 206 6.15 -3.31 -4.28
CA SER A 206 6.98 -2.44 -3.45
C SER A 206 6.20 -1.86 -2.29
N ILE A 207 6.91 -1.52 -1.22
CA ILE A 207 6.34 -0.98 0.01
C ILE A 207 6.85 0.44 0.21
N PHE A 208 5.93 1.36 0.49
CA PHE A 208 6.25 2.71 0.95
C PHE A 208 6.02 2.81 2.45
N ALA A 209 6.99 3.36 3.16
CA ALA A 209 6.91 3.62 4.58
C ALA A 209 7.64 4.92 4.95
N ASN A 210 7.40 5.44 6.16
CA ASN A 210 8.07 6.64 6.64
C ASN A 210 9.49 6.36 7.15
N ASN A 211 9.76 5.15 7.60
CA ASN A 211 11.06 4.70 8.09
C ASN A 211 11.33 3.24 7.70
N ILE A 212 12.58 2.82 7.85
CA ILE A 212 13.03 1.49 7.43
C ILE A 212 12.47 0.36 8.30
N ASP A 213 12.22 0.63 9.57
CA ASP A 213 11.71 -0.38 10.51
C ASP A 213 10.27 -0.75 10.15
N GLU A 214 9.42 0.24 9.87
CA GLU A 214 8.05 0.02 9.39
C GLU A 214 8.03 -0.66 8.01
N ALA A 215 8.93 -0.26 7.09
CA ALA A 215 9.04 -0.93 5.79
C ALA A 215 9.38 -2.42 5.94
N ASN A 216 10.29 -2.75 6.85
CA ASN A 216 10.70 -4.13 7.13
C ASN A 216 9.61 -4.93 7.86
N GLU A 217 8.88 -4.32 8.77
CA GLU A 217 7.73 -4.93 9.46
C GLU A 217 6.63 -5.30 8.44
N VAL A 218 6.26 -4.37 7.58
CA VAL A 218 5.27 -4.61 6.51
C VAL A 218 5.77 -5.70 5.55
N LEU A 219 7.06 -5.70 5.17
CA LEU A 219 7.65 -6.75 4.33
C LEU A 219 7.53 -8.12 4.98
N THR A 220 7.89 -8.24 6.25
CA THR A 220 7.84 -9.51 7.01
C THR A 220 6.44 -10.09 7.06
N ILE A 221 5.41 -9.25 7.15
CA ILE A 221 4.00 -9.67 7.16
C ILE A 221 3.51 -10.02 5.75
N ALA A 222 3.93 -9.25 4.76
CA ALA A 222 3.45 -9.39 3.38
C ALA A 222 4.06 -10.57 2.63
N GLU A 223 5.30 -10.98 2.99
CA GLU A 223 6.04 -12.02 2.30
C GLU A 223 5.44 -13.43 2.47
N GLY A 224 5.90 -14.33 1.64
CA GLY A 224 5.61 -15.77 1.76
C GLY A 224 5.49 -16.43 0.39
N PHE A 225 5.96 -17.68 0.34
CA PHE A 225 5.87 -18.51 -0.86
C PHE A 225 4.41 -18.69 -1.31
N ASP A 226 4.19 -18.56 -2.60
CA ASP A 226 2.89 -18.80 -3.25
C ASP A 226 3.07 -19.72 -4.46
N ALA A 227 2.63 -20.96 -4.34
CA ALA A 227 2.75 -21.96 -5.41
C ALA A 227 1.98 -21.60 -6.71
N ARG A 228 1.09 -20.60 -6.66
CA ARG A 228 0.36 -20.10 -7.83
C ARG A 228 1.14 -19.07 -8.64
N ASP A 229 2.23 -18.55 -8.08
CA ASP A 229 3.11 -17.59 -8.73
C ASP A 229 4.39 -18.30 -9.20
N ALA A 230 4.56 -18.39 -10.52
CA ALA A 230 5.72 -19.03 -11.13
C ALA A 230 7.07 -18.37 -10.77
N TYR A 231 7.03 -17.11 -10.30
CA TYR A 231 8.21 -16.35 -9.88
C TYR A 231 8.41 -16.36 -8.37
N SER A 232 7.44 -16.86 -7.59
CA SER A 232 7.56 -16.91 -6.13
C SER A 232 8.64 -17.90 -5.70
N ARG A 233 9.37 -17.51 -4.67
CA ARG A 233 10.41 -18.32 -4.06
C ARG A 233 10.36 -18.24 -2.54
N PRO A 234 10.72 -19.33 -1.82
CA PRO A 234 10.80 -19.27 -0.38
C PRO A 234 11.96 -18.36 0.03
N ASN A 235 11.76 -17.63 1.12
CA ASN A 235 12.83 -16.91 1.79
C ASN A 235 13.43 -17.82 2.89
N PRO A 236 14.64 -18.36 2.73
CA PRO A 236 15.27 -19.19 3.74
C PRO A 236 15.82 -18.38 4.92
N TYR A 237 15.85 -17.04 4.77
CA TYR A 237 16.34 -16.11 5.78
C TYR A 237 15.19 -15.27 6.31
N SER A 238 15.18 -14.98 7.62
CA SER A 238 14.21 -14.02 8.14
C SER A 238 14.58 -12.59 7.72
N ASN A 239 13.58 -11.74 7.49
CA ASN A 239 13.78 -10.32 7.24
C ASN A 239 13.94 -9.52 8.55
N SER A 240 14.35 -10.16 9.62
CA SER A 240 14.57 -9.49 10.90
C SER A 240 15.75 -8.53 10.81
N THR A 241 15.55 -7.28 11.20
CA THR A 241 16.61 -6.27 11.35
C THR A 241 17.71 -6.71 12.32
N ARG A 242 17.41 -7.68 13.20
CA ARG A 242 18.37 -8.27 14.14
C ARG A 242 19.37 -9.23 13.49
N ASN A 243 19.11 -9.66 12.24
CA ASN A 243 19.92 -10.63 11.51
C ASN A 243 20.87 -9.98 10.49
N TYR A 244 20.97 -8.67 10.42
CA TYR A 244 22.12 -8.04 9.80
C TYR A 244 23.31 -8.31 10.73
N GLY A 245 23.87 -9.52 10.58
CA GLY A 245 25.05 -9.93 11.32
C GLY A 245 26.14 -8.90 11.08
N VAL A 246 26.67 -8.39 12.16
CA VAL A 246 27.99 -7.78 12.17
C VAL A 246 28.94 -8.88 11.66
N VAL A 247 29.40 -8.74 10.42
CA VAL A 247 30.51 -9.51 9.88
C VAL A 247 31.80 -8.97 10.50
#